data_465bb0b60b6dc7941271b4fd244394e5
#
_entry.id   465bb0b60b6dc7941271b4fd244394e5
#
_cell.length_a   1.000
_cell.length_b   1.000
_cell.length_c   1.000
_cell.angle_alpha   90.00
_cell.angle_beta   90.00
_cell.angle_gamma   90.00
#
_symmetry.space_group_name_H-M   'P 1'
#
loop_
_entity.id
_entity.type
_entity.pdbx_description
1 polymer ?
#
loop_
_entity_poly.entity_id
_entity_poly.type
_entity_poly.pdbx_seq_one_letter_code
_entity_poly.pdbx_strand_id
1 'polypeptide(L)'
;MEKEISIPENILKQKEMSSLLTDIHIAQSAINNKIVIDSLNYTFNDYLNYILKQHKIKKKDFLSSLKFYSEHPDILQEVYDSVLISISRMEAATEK
;
A
#
# COMPACT_ATOMS: atom_id res chain seq x y z
N MET A 1 12.18 6.86 24.60
CA MET A 1 11.57 7.70 24.28
C MET A 1 11.31 7.76 22.98
N GLU A 2 10.33 7.92 22.53
CA GLU A 2 10.11 7.90 21.32
C GLU A 2 10.27 9.06 20.62
N LYS A 3 10.62 9.02 19.51
CA LYS A 3 10.68 10.05 18.79
C LYS A 3 9.50 10.24 18.09
N GLU A 4 8.80 11.19 18.24
CA GLU A 4 7.66 11.43 17.54
C GLU A 4 7.97 12.20 16.36
N ILE A 5 7.93 11.68 15.21
CA ILE A 5 8.18 12.34 13.96
C ILE A 5 6.88 12.84 13.43
N SER A 6 6.82 14.15 13.22
CA SER A 6 5.61 14.74 12.71
C SER A 6 5.50 14.48 11.23
N ILE A 7 4.40 13.94 10.80
CA ILE A 7 4.18 13.66 9.40
C ILE A 7 3.50 14.86 8.74
N PRO A 8 4.10 15.44 7.69
CA PRO A 8 3.53 16.62 7.03
C PRO A 8 2.13 16.33 6.51
N GLU A 9 1.35 17.39 6.37
CA GLU A 9 -0.02 17.24 5.95
C GLU A 9 -0.20 16.61 4.59
N ASN A 10 0.71 16.86 3.69
CA ASN A 10 0.59 16.31 2.34
C ASN A 10 1.14 14.90 2.23
N ILE A 11 1.54 14.30 3.37
CA ILE A 11 2.05 12.94 3.36
C ILE A 11 1.01 12.05 4.02
N LEU A 12 0.79 10.88 3.47
CA LEU A 12 -0.19 9.96 4.02
C LEU A 12 0.24 9.49 5.40
N LYS A 13 -0.71 9.38 6.32
CA LYS A 13 -0.39 8.91 7.64
C LYS A 13 -0.16 7.42 7.62
N GLN A 14 0.46 6.90 8.66
CA GLN A 14 0.84 5.49 8.68
C GLN A 14 -0.32 4.55 8.39
N LYS A 15 -1.46 4.83 8.99
CA LYS A 15 -2.62 3.98 8.80
C LYS A 15 -3.08 3.99 7.35
N GLU A 16 -3.13 5.14 6.74
CA GLU A 16 -3.52 5.27 5.35
C GLU A 16 -2.49 4.61 4.44
N MET A 17 -1.23 4.81 4.74
CA MET A 17 -0.16 4.24 3.94
C MET A 17 -0.18 2.72 4.03
N SER A 18 -0.40 2.16 5.21
CA SER A 18 -0.49 0.72 5.39
C SER A 18 -1.64 0.12 4.61
N SER A 19 -2.79 0.77 4.68
CA SER A 19 -3.97 0.28 3.97
C SER A 19 -3.74 0.30 2.47
N LEU A 20 -3.16 1.38 1.99
CA LEU A 20 -2.90 1.53 0.57
C LEU A 20 -1.88 0.50 0.09
N LEU A 21 -0.80 0.32 0.82
CA LEU A 21 0.23 -0.64 0.43
C LEU A 21 -0.28 -2.07 0.49
N THR A 22 -1.18 -2.36 1.41
CA THR A 22 -1.79 -3.68 1.49
C THR A 22 -2.55 -3.97 0.19
N ASP A 23 -3.36 -3.03 -0.26
CA ASP A 23 -4.13 -3.21 -1.48
C ASP A 23 -3.21 -3.32 -2.71
N ILE A 24 -2.15 -2.52 -2.72
CA ILE A 24 -1.20 -2.58 -3.83
C ILE A 24 -0.52 -3.95 -3.87
N HIS A 25 -0.18 -4.47 -2.70
CA HIS A 25 0.49 -5.76 -2.62
C HIS A 25 -0.43 -6.88 -3.12
N ILE A 26 -1.70 -6.82 -2.78
CA ILE A 26 -2.66 -7.79 -3.23
C ILE A 26 -2.83 -7.71 -4.75
N ALA A 27 -2.90 -6.50 -5.28
CA ALA A 27 -3.04 -6.32 -6.72
C ALA A 27 -1.82 -6.85 -7.46
N GLN A 28 -0.65 -6.65 -6.90
CA GLN A 28 0.58 -7.11 -7.50
C GLN A 28 0.61 -8.64 -7.54
N SER A 29 0.11 -9.28 -6.50
CA SER A 29 0.03 -10.72 -6.47
C SER A 29 -0.90 -11.25 -7.54
N ALA A 30 -2.03 -10.59 -7.73
CA ALA A 30 -2.98 -11.00 -8.76
C ALA A 30 -2.37 -10.87 -10.15
N ILE A 31 -1.61 -9.81 -10.36
CA ILE A 31 -0.95 -9.61 -11.64
C ILE A 31 0.10 -10.68 -11.87
N ASN A 32 0.85 -11.01 -10.82
CA ASN A 32 1.87 -12.03 -10.96
C ASN A 32 1.27 -13.40 -11.27
N ASN A 33 0.06 -13.65 -10.83
CA ASN A 33 -0.59 -14.90 -11.12
C ASN A 33 -1.19 -14.92 -12.52
N LYS A 34 -1.31 -13.77 -13.15
CA LYS A 34 -1.77 -13.66 -14.52
C LYS A 34 -3.20 -14.08 -14.80
N ILE A 35 -3.93 -14.44 -13.79
CA ILE A 35 -5.29 -14.91 -14.00
C ILE A 35 -6.21 -13.79 -14.44
N VAL A 36 -6.17 -12.69 -13.72
CA VAL A 36 -7.04 -11.58 -14.02
C VAL A 36 -6.51 -10.78 -15.19
N ILE A 37 -5.20 -10.65 -15.25
CA ILE A 37 -4.58 -9.81 -16.26
C ILE A 37 -4.83 -10.33 -17.66
N ASP A 38 -4.74 -11.62 -17.85
CA ASP A 38 -4.94 -12.19 -19.16
C ASP A 38 -6.34 -11.90 -19.68
N SER A 39 -7.31 -11.90 -18.78
CA SER A 39 -8.67 -11.65 -19.19
C SER A 39 -8.96 -10.19 -19.43
N LEU A 40 -8.42 -9.32 -18.59
CA LEU A 40 -8.77 -7.93 -18.65
C LEU A 40 -7.73 -7.02 -19.28
N ASN A 41 -6.56 -7.55 -19.54
CA ASN A 41 -5.51 -6.78 -20.20
C ASN A 41 -5.10 -5.57 -19.37
N TYR A 42 -5.13 -5.67 -18.07
CA TYR A 42 -4.75 -4.57 -17.20
C TYR A 42 -3.29 -4.67 -16.84
N THR A 43 -2.64 -3.53 -16.65
CA THR A 43 -1.26 -3.48 -16.20
C THR A 43 -1.25 -3.12 -14.73
N PHE A 44 -0.08 -3.25 -14.10
CA PHE A 44 0.06 -2.86 -12.71
C PHE A 44 -0.27 -1.38 -12.55
N ASN A 45 0.13 -0.55 -13.51
CA ASN A 45 -0.15 0.88 -13.42
C ASN A 45 -1.64 1.16 -13.42
N ASP A 46 -2.41 0.38 -14.17
CA ASP A 46 -3.87 0.52 -14.20
C ASP A 46 -4.44 0.18 -12.83
N TYR A 47 -3.94 -0.88 -12.20
CA TYR A 47 -4.41 -1.26 -10.87
C TYR A 47 -4.02 -0.21 -9.84
N LEU A 48 -2.80 0.32 -9.94
CA LEU A 48 -2.35 1.33 -9.02
C LEU A 48 -3.26 2.56 -9.08
N ASN A 49 -3.57 3.01 -10.28
CA ASN A 49 -4.44 4.17 -10.45
C ASN A 49 -5.83 3.91 -9.90
N TYR A 50 -6.33 2.70 -10.10
CA TYR A 50 -7.63 2.33 -9.58
C TYR A 50 -7.62 2.35 -8.04
N ILE A 51 -6.59 1.77 -7.43
CA ILE A 51 -6.47 1.71 -5.99
C ILE A 51 -6.36 3.11 -5.39
N LEU A 52 -5.57 3.98 -6.01
CA LEU A 52 -5.43 5.33 -5.54
C LEU A 52 -6.77 6.07 -5.58
N LYS A 53 -7.54 5.82 -6.65
CA LYS A 53 -8.83 6.45 -6.77
C LYS A 53 -9.78 5.94 -5.69
N GLN A 54 -9.75 4.64 -5.41
CA GLN A 54 -10.59 4.06 -4.38
C GLN A 54 -10.30 4.65 -3.02
N HIS A 55 -9.04 4.96 -2.75
CA HIS A 55 -8.65 5.55 -1.50
C HIS A 55 -8.73 7.08 -1.51
N LYS A 56 -9.11 7.65 -2.66
CA LYS A 56 -9.22 9.10 -2.83
C LYS A 56 -7.89 9.78 -2.58
N ILE A 57 -6.83 9.19 -3.11
CA ILE A 57 -5.47 9.70 -2.94
C ILE A 57 -4.91 10.09 -4.28
N LYS A 58 -4.29 11.26 -4.35
CA LYS A 58 -3.68 11.71 -5.58
C LYS A 58 -2.33 11.03 -5.75
N LYS A 59 -1.99 10.70 -6.97
CA LYS A 59 -0.73 10.02 -7.25
C LYS A 59 0.45 10.83 -6.75
N LYS A 60 0.40 12.13 -6.88
CA LYS A 60 1.44 12.98 -6.43
C LYS A 60 1.65 12.85 -4.92
N ASP A 61 0.58 12.76 -4.15
CA ASP A 61 0.67 12.60 -2.71
C ASP A 61 1.21 11.23 -2.35
N PHE A 62 0.85 10.22 -3.11
CA PHE A 62 1.37 8.87 -2.89
C PHE A 62 2.88 8.85 -3.14
N LEU A 63 3.34 9.47 -4.22
CA LEU A 63 4.76 9.49 -4.53
C LEU A 63 5.56 10.28 -3.50
N SER A 64 5.00 11.39 -3.02
CA SER A 64 5.64 12.17 -1.96
C SER A 64 5.72 11.36 -0.67
N SER A 65 4.68 10.58 -0.40
CA SER A 65 4.65 9.75 0.79
C SER A 65 5.69 8.64 0.70
N LEU A 66 5.82 8.02 -0.46
CA LEU A 66 6.84 7.00 -0.64
C LEU A 66 8.22 7.55 -0.37
N LYS A 67 8.48 8.74 -0.88
CA LYS A 67 9.76 9.36 -0.68
C LYS A 67 9.98 9.66 0.81
N PHE A 68 8.97 10.21 1.46
CA PHE A 68 9.07 10.54 2.88
C PHE A 68 9.38 9.28 3.70
N TYR A 69 8.62 8.22 3.49
CA TYR A 69 8.82 7.00 4.27
C TYR A 69 10.14 6.32 3.93
N SER A 70 10.60 6.45 2.70
CA SER A 70 11.89 5.86 2.35
C SER A 70 13.04 6.54 3.08
N GLU A 71 12.82 7.77 3.51
CA GLU A 71 13.82 8.51 4.25
C GLU A 71 13.69 8.31 5.75
N HIS A 72 12.71 7.55 6.20
CA HIS A 72 12.49 7.27 7.61
C HIS A 72 12.28 5.78 7.80
N PRO A 73 13.34 5.01 7.68
CA PRO A 73 13.22 3.55 7.68
C PRO A 73 12.56 2.94 8.91
N ASP A 74 12.73 3.53 10.07
CA ASP A 74 12.08 2.99 11.27
C ASP A 74 10.57 3.15 11.20
N ILE A 75 10.06 4.24 10.64
CA ILE A 75 8.63 4.42 10.49
C ILE A 75 8.13 3.52 9.37
N LEU A 76 8.91 3.42 8.29
CA LEU A 76 8.55 2.55 7.19
C LEU A 76 8.43 1.10 7.65
N GLN A 77 9.30 0.69 8.58
CA GLN A 77 9.23 -0.65 9.12
C GLN A 77 7.89 -0.88 9.82
N GLU A 78 7.42 0.11 10.56
CA GLU A 78 6.14 -0.01 11.23
C GLU A 78 5.00 -0.13 10.24
N VAL A 79 5.08 0.62 9.15
CA VAL A 79 4.06 0.54 8.11
C VAL A 79 4.05 -0.86 7.50
N TYR A 80 5.21 -1.40 7.19
CA TYR A 80 5.29 -2.73 6.61
C TYR A 80 4.85 -3.81 7.58
N ASP A 81 5.11 -3.64 8.87
CA ASP A 81 4.62 -4.59 9.86
C ASP A 81 3.10 -4.65 9.82
N SER A 82 2.46 -3.49 9.70
CA SER A 82 1.00 -3.44 9.60
C SER A 82 0.51 -4.10 8.32
N VAL A 83 1.23 -3.89 7.22
CA VAL A 83 0.87 -4.50 5.94
C VAL A 83 0.93 -6.02 6.04
N LEU A 84 1.99 -6.54 6.66
CA LEU A 84 2.14 -7.98 6.80
C LEU A 84 1.06 -8.58 7.68
N ILE A 85 0.70 -7.89 8.74
CA ILE A 85 -0.36 -8.35 9.61
C ILE A 85 -1.69 -8.38 8.87
N SER A 86 -1.97 -7.34 8.08
CA SER A 86 -3.21 -7.28 7.32
C SER A 86 -3.29 -8.41 6.30
N ILE A 87 -2.19 -8.68 5.61
CA ILE A 87 -2.17 -9.73 4.61
C ILE A 87 -2.33 -11.10 5.27
N SER A 88 -1.67 -11.29 6.40
CA SER A 88 -1.78 -12.56 7.13
C SER A 88 -3.21 -12.82 7.58
N ARG A 89 -3.90 -11.77 8.03
CA ARG A 89 -5.27 -11.93 8.44
C ARG A 89 -6.17 -12.28 7.26
N MET A 90 -5.91 -11.69 6.13
CA MET A 90 -6.70 -11.99 4.95
C MET A 90 -6.49 -13.42 4.51
N GLU A 91 -5.26 -13.90 4.58
CA GLU A 91 -4.97 -15.27 4.19
C GLU A 91 -5.63 -16.24 5.16
N ALA A 92 -5.58 -15.95 6.44
CA ALA A 92 -6.22 -16.82 7.43
C ALA A 92 -7.73 -16.84 7.24
N ALA A 93 -8.30 -15.72 6.86
CA ALA A 93 -9.74 -15.66 6.67
C ALA A 93 -10.20 -16.42 5.44
N THR A 94 -9.37 -16.50 4.41
CA THR A 94 -9.77 -17.22 3.23
C THR A 94 -9.40 -18.70 3.28
N GLU A 95 -8.50 -19.09 4.18
CA GLU A 95 -8.16 -20.45 4.29
C GLU A 95 -9.08 -21.11 5.15
N LYS A 96 -9.93 -21.82 4.82
CA LYS A 96 -10.86 -22.43 5.70
C LYS A 96 -10.86 -23.80 5.54
#